data_527a1660158d6b1bfba9bd522a28741f
#
_entry.id   527a1660158d6b1bfba9bd522a28741f
#
_cell.length_a   1.000
_cell.length_b   1.000
_cell.length_c   1.000
_cell.angle_alpha   90.00
_cell.angle_beta   90.00
_cell.angle_gamma   90.00
#
_symmetry.space_group_name_H-M   'P 1'
#
loop_
_entity.id
_entity.type
_entity.pdbx_description
1 polymer ?
#
loop_
_entity_poly.entity_id
_entity_poly.type
_entity_poly.pdbx_seq_one_letter_code
_entity_poly.pdbx_strand_id
1 'polypeptide(L)'
;MVNYMEELSVTEADNLKKTIAALFRQTCILQMKYDPVTLVPRDNLHYEICTRHRKFIEDYLSVLSCELVHDPQEHIYRLHGDGIAIEKINATVTKVILLVKLIYRDKILGEGLKATVTNLAEIREYGKNTNLINYKLTMGEWKEAFYVMSKHQIIE
;
A
#
# COMPACT_ATOMS: atom_id res chain seq x y z
N MET A 1 6.57 0.32 -28.37
CA MET A 1 6.94 0.16 -26.92
C MET A 1 8.43 0.39 -26.67
N VAL A 2 9.31 -0.19 -27.45
CA VAL A 2 10.77 0.03 -27.32
C VAL A 2 11.16 1.49 -27.53
N ASN A 3 10.62 2.13 -28.56
CA ASN A 3 10.92 3.54 -28.88
C ASN A 3 10.50 4.53 -27.78
N TYR A 4 9.40 4.27 -27.07
CA TYR A 4 8.94 5.16 -26.02
C TYR A 4 9.94 5.31 -24.87
N MET A 5 10.55 4.20 -24.43
CA MET A 5 11.54 4.22 -23.37
C MET A 5 12.85 4.91 -23.79
N GLU A 6 13.19 4.85 -25.08
CA GLU A 6 14.39 5.50 -25.65
C GLU A 6 14.24 7.02 -25.77
N GLU A 7 13.01 7.52 -25.87
CA GLU A 7 12.68 8.95 -25.93
C GLU A 7 12.72 9.63 -24.55
N LEU A 8 12.69 8.84 -23.47
CA LEU A 8 12.72 9.37 -22.11
C LEU A 8 14.14 9.66 -21.64
N SER A 9 14.29 10.63 -20.75
CA SER A 9 15.54 10.79 -20.01
C SER A 9 15.84 9.54 -19.18
N VAL A 10 17.11 9.29 -18.90
CA VAL A 10 17.55 8.15 -18.08
C VAL A 10 16.82 8.12 -16.73
N THR A 11 16.68 9.28 -16.09
CA THR A 11 15.99 9.40 -14.80
C THR A 11 14.50 9.09 -14.91
N GLU A 12 13.83 9.58 -15.95
CA GLU A 12 12.41 9.34 -16.17
C GLU A 12 12.14 7.86 -16.50
N ALA A 13 12.98 7.25 -17.33
CA ALA A 13 12.89 5.82 -17.63
C ALA A 13 13.09 4.96 -16.38
N ASP A 14 14.03 5.30 -15.50
CA ASP A 14 14.27 4.61 -14.24
C ASP A 14 13.08 4.75 -13.28
N ASN A 15 12.53 5.96 -13.16
CA ASN A 15 11.34 6.23 -12.35
C ASN A 15 10.12 5.45 -12.87
N LEU A 16 9.94 5.35 -14.18
CA LEU A 16 8.86 4.58 -14.79
C LEU A 16 9.00 3.08 -14.49
N LYS A 17 10.20 2.51 -14.61
CA LYS A 17 10.48 1.11 -14.24
C LYS A 17 10.17 0.85 -12.77
N LYS A 18 10.62 1.73 -11.88
CA LYS A 18 10.36 1.63 -10.43
C LYS A 18 8.87 1.73 -10.10
N THR A 19 8.15 2.58 -10.82
CA THR A 19 6.70 2.74 -10.63
C THR A 19 5.94 1.50 -11.07
N ILE A 20 6.27 0.92 -12.22
CA ILE A 20 5.67 -0.34 -12.67
C ILE A 20 5.95 -1.46 -11.66
N ALA A 21 7.19 -1.57 -11.18
CA ALA A 21 7.54 -2.54 -10.13
C ALA A 21 6.77 -2.29 -8.83
N ALA A 22 6.52 -1.03 -8.47
CA ALA A 22 5.72 -0.68 -7.29
C ALA A 22 4.25 -1.11 -7.44
N LEU A 23 3.65 -0.99 -8.63
CA LEU A 23 2.28 -1.46 -8.90
C LEU A 23 2.10 -2.95 -8.62
N PHE A 24 3.13 -3.78 -8.86
CA PHE A 24 3.08 -5.21 -8.56
C PHE A 24 3.33 -5.54 -7.08
N ARG A 25 3.98 -4.66 -6.33
CA ARG A 25 4.33 -4.89 -4.92
C ARG A 25 3.37 -4.26 -3.93
N GLN A 26 2.81 -3.12 -4.28
CA GLN A 26 1.97 -2.33 -3.38
C GLN A 26 0.49 -2.63 -3.62
N THR A 27 -0.31 -2.55 -2.57
CA THR A 27 -1.77 -2.70 -2.65
C THR A 27 -2.38 -1.60 -3.54
N CYS A 28 -1.87 -0.38 -3.37
CA CYS A 28 -2.20 0.78 -4.19
C CYS A 28 -1.09 1.83 -4.10
N ILE A 29 -1.07 2.73 -5.08
CA ILE A 29 -0.20 3.90 -5.09
C ILE A 29 -1.06 5.11 -4.71
N LEU A 30 -0.78 5.68 -3.56
CA LEU A 30 -1.45 6.88 -3.05
C LEU A 30 -0.86 8.14 -3.68
N GLN A 31 -1.67 9.16 -3.88
CA GLN A 31 -1.21 10.48 -4.36
C GLN A 31 -0.22 11.12 -3.41
N MET A 32 -0.46 10.99 -2.10
CA MET A 32 0.40 11.55 -1.07
C MET A 32 0.88 10.45 -0.12
N LYS A 33 2.10 10.61 0.36
CA LYS A 33 2.69 9.81 1.43
C LYS A 33 3.03 10.69 2.61
N TYR A 34 2.98 10.13 3.80
CA TYR A 34 3.47 10.81 5.00
C TYR A 34 4.93 10.43 5.25
N ASP A 35 5.74 11.43 5.57
CA ASP A 35 7.07 11.18 6.08
C ASP A 35 6.95 10.49 7.44
N PRO A 36 7.56 9.31 7.65
CA PRO A 36 7.35 8.51 8.86
C PRO A 36 7.90 9.18 10.14
N VAL A 37 8.82 10.13 9.99
CA VAL A 37 9.43 10.84 11.13
C VAL A 37 8.71 12.14 11.44
N THR A 38 8.45 12.95 10.41
CA THR A 38 7.87 14.30 10.57
C THR A 38 6.35 14.31 10.44
N LEU A 39 5.75 13.25 9.92
CA LEU A 39 4.32 13.14 9.58
C LEU A 39 3.83 14.22 8.61
N VAL A 40 4.74 14.85 7.90
CA VAL A 40 4.42 15.85 6.87
C VAL A 40 4.02 15.14 5.59
N PRO A 41 2.87 15.48 4.97
CA PRO A 41 2.47 14.92 3.70
C PRO A 41 3.42 15.38 2.59
N ARG A 42 3.77 14.44 1.71
CA ARG A 42 4.60 14.67 0.51
C ARG A 42 3.95 14.02 -0.70
N ASP A 43 4.12 14.64 -1.85
CA ASP A 43 3.67 14.09 -3.12
C ASP A 43 4.40 12.77 -3.41
N ASN A 44 3.65 11.79 -3.90
CA ASN A 44 4.19 10.49 -4.26
C ASN A 44 4.58 10.48 -5.74
N LEU A 45 5.87 10.44 -6.02
CA LEU A 45 6.40 10.41 -7.38
C LEU A 45 5.80 9.26 -8.21
N HIS A 46 5.54 8.10 -7.63
CA HIS A 46 4.92 6.99 -8.36
C HIS A 46 3.51 7.33 -8.85
N TYR A 47 2.73 8.09 -8.07
CA TYR A 47 1.41 8.55 -8.52
C TYR A 47 1.52 9.50 -9.70
N GLU A 48 2.46 10.45 -9.64
CA GLU A 48 2.69 11.38 -10.75
C GLU A 48 3.14 10.66 -12.02
N ILE A 49 4.02 9.67 -11.89
CA ILE A 49 4.48 8.84 -13.01
C ILE A 49 3.31 8.03 -13.61
N CYS A 50 2.45 7.43 -12.78
CA CYS A 50 1.24 6.75 -13.27
C CYS A 50 0.35 7.71 -14.07
N THR A 51 0.19 8.94 -13.62
CA THR A 51 -0.63 9.94 -14.32
C THR A 51 0.01 10.37 -15.64
N ARG A 52 1.31 10.67 -15.62
CA ARG A 52 2.05 11.18 -16.79
C ARG A 52 2.20 10.13 -17.89
N HIS A 53 2.49 8.90 -17.52
CA HIS A 53 2.77 7.79 -18.44
C HIS A 53 1.65 6.76 -18.49
N ARG A 54 0.42 7.18 -18.18
CA ARG A 54 -0.73 6.31 -18.01
C ARG A 54 -0.92 5.36 -19.19
N LYS A 55 -0.97 5.89 -20.40
CA LYS A 55 -1.20 5.09 -21.60
C LYS A 55 -0.13 4.03 -21.81
N PHE A 56 1.13 4.40 -21.64
CA PHE A 56 2.23 3.45 -21.76
C PHE A 56 2.12 2.31 -20.72
N ILE A 57 1.79 2.65 -19.46
CA ILE A 57 1.61 1.66 -18.40
C ILE A 57 0.43 0.75 -18.72
N GLU A 58 -0.71 1.29 -19.17
CA GLU A 58 -1.89 0.52 -19.56
C GLU A 58 -1.54 -0.45 -20.71
N ASP A 59 -0.86 0.01 -21.75
CA ASP A 59 -0.42 -0.83 -22.87
C ASP A 59 0.53 -1.94 -22.43
N TYR A 60 1.49 -1.63 -21.54
CA TYR A 60 2.41 -2.61 -20.97
C TYR A 60 1.69 -3.66 -20.13
N LEU A 61 0.78 -3.23 -19.27
CA LEU A 61 0.01 -4.12 -18.38
C LEU A 61 -0.96 -5.02 -19.15
N SER A 62 -1.51 -4.54 -20.25
CA SER A 62 -2.42 -5.31 -21.11
C SER A 62 -1.77 -6.59 -21.65
N VAL A 63 -0.47 -6.58 -21.93
CA VAL A 63 0.31 -7.76 -22.34
C VAL A 63 0.30 -8.84 -21.26
N LEU A 64 0.18 -8.45 -20.00
CA LEU A 64 0.12 -9.33 -18.83
C LEU A 64 -1.31 -9.64 -18.40
N SER A 65 -2.31 -9.30 -19.20
CA SER A 65 -3.74 -9.38 -18.83
C SER A 65 -4.07 -8.64 -17.52
N CYS A 66 -3.39 -7.51 -17.31
CA CYS A 66 -3.57 -6.64 -16.16
C CYS A 66 -4.08 -5.27 -16.59
N GLU A 67 -4.74 -4.58 -15.69
CA GLU A 67 -5.29 -3.25 -15.89
C GLU A 67 -4.78 -2.27 -14.84
N LEU A 68 -4.52 -1.03 -15.24
CA LEU A 68 -4.28 0.07 -14.33
C LEU A 68 -5.61 0.73 -13.97
N VAL A 69 -6.05 0.55 -12.73
CA VAL A 69 -7.28 1.17 -12.22
C VAL A 69 -6.93 2.47 -11.49
N HIS A 70 -7.58 3.55 -11.90
CA HIS A 70 -7.48 4.84 -11.23
C HIS A 70 -8.79 5.15 -10.51
N ASP A 71 -8.71 5.41 -9.21
CA ASP A 71 -9.82 5.95 -8.43
C ASP A 71 -9.53 7.43 -8.14
N PRO A 72 -10.23 8.35 -8.84
CA PRO A 72 -9.99 9.78 -8.66
C PRO A 72 -10.56 10.32 -7.35
N GLN A 73 -11.51 9.65 -6.70
CA GLN A 73 -12.09 10.08 -5.42
C GLN A 73 -11.14 9.78 -4.27
N GLU A 74 -10.57 8.58 -4.27
CA GLU A 74 -9.60 8.14 -3.28
C GLU A 74 -8.16 8.56 -3.62
N HIS A 75 -7.93 9.14 -4.79
CA HIS A 75 -6.60 9.54 -5.28
C HIS A 75 -5.60 8.39 -5.25
N ILE A 76 -5.98 7.24 -5.82
CA ILE A 76 -5.14 6.05 -5.88
C ILE A 76 -5.05 5.47 -7.29
N TYR A 77 -3.91 4.83 -7.56
CA TYR A 77 -3.73 3.88 -8.65
C TYR A 77 -3.54 2.49 -8.07
N ARG A 78 -4.11 1.48 -8.70
CA ARG A 78 -3.91 0.08 -8.33
C ARG A 78 -3.87 -0.82 -9.55
N LEU A 79 -3.19 -1.94 -9.40
CA LEU A 79 -3.15 -2.99 -10.39
C LEU A 79 -4.34 -3.96 -10.18
N HIS A 80 -5.00 -4.32 -11.27
CA HIS A 80 -6.03 -5.35 -11.30
C HIS A 80 -5.74 -6.35 -12.41
N GLY A 81 -5.99 -7.64 -12.17
CA GLY A 81 -5.82 -8.66 -13.21
C GLY A 81 -5.89 -10.08 -12.66
N ASP A 82 -6.34 -11.00 -13.49
CA ASP A 82 -6.54 -12.41 -13.11
C ASP A 82 -5.23 -13.22 -13.05
N GLY A 83 -4.18 -12.74 -13.69
CA GLY A 83 -2.87 -13.39 -13.75
C GLY A 83 -1.88 -12.98 -12.67
N ILE A 84 -2.28 -12.10 -11.74
CA ILE A 84 -1.40 -11.65 -10.67
C ILE A 84 -1.40 -12.70 -9.57
N ALA A 85 -0.24 -13.29 -9.30
CA ALA A 85 -0.04 -14.12 -8.11
C ALA A 85 -0.11 -13.24 -6.86
N ILE A 86 -1.29 -13.15 -6.26
CA ILE A 86 -1.47 -12.52 -4.96
C ILE A 86 -0.86 -13.47 -3.94
N GLU A 87 0.19 -13.01 -3.25
CA GLU A 87 0.74 -13.72 -2.12
C GLU A 87 -0.36 -13.93 -1.07
N LYS A 88 -0.64 -15.17 -0.71
CA LYS A 88 -1.69 -15.48 0.26
C LYS A 88 -1.31 -14.91 1.62
N ILE A 89 -2.07 -13.94 2.08
CA ILE A 89 -1.98 -13.43 3.44
C ILE A 89 -2.60 -14.47 4.37
N ASN A 90 -1.82 -14.93 5.37
CA ASN A 90 -2.32 -15.92 6.32
C ASN A 90 -3.36 -15.32 7.30
N ALA A 91 -4.09 -16.20 8.00
CA ALA A 91 -5.15 -15.78 8.92
C ALA A 91 -4.65 -14.87 10.06
N THR A 92 -3.44 -15.09 10.56
CA THR A 92 -2.82 -14.25 11.60
C THR A 92 -2.59 -12.82 11.11
N VAL A 93 -1.99 -12.67 9.93
CA VAL A 93 -1.76 -11.35 9.31
C VAL A 93 -3.09 -10.64 9.03
N THR A 94 -4.09 -11.35 8.54
CA THR A 94 -5.44 -10.79 8.31
C THR A 94 -6.05 -10.25 9.60
N LYS A 95 -5.93 -10.98 10.71
CA LYS A 95 -6.41 -10.50 12.03
C LYS A 95 -5.69 -9.23 12.48
N VAL A 96 -4.39 -9.15 12.30
CA VAL A 96 -3.61 -7.95 12.64
C VAL A 96 -4.02 -6.76 11.75
N ILE A 97 -4.24 -6.97 10.46
CA ILE A 97 -4.75 -5.93 9.56
C ILE A 97 -6.12 -5.41 10.04
N LEU A 98 -7.02 -6.31 10.43
CA LEU A 98 -8.34 -5.92 10.95
C LEU A 98 -8.22 -5.12 12.25
N LEU A 99 -7.32 -5.49 13.15
CA LEU A 99 -7.05 -4.71 14.37
C LEU A 99 -6.56 -3.30 14.06
N VAL A 100 -5.59 -3.17 13.17
CA VAL A 100 -5.06 -1.86 12.76
C VAL A 100 -6.16 -1.00 12.13
N LYS A 101 -6.98 -1.60 11.27
CA LYS A 101 -8.13 -0.91 10.64
C LYS A 101 -9.14 -0.42 11.67
N LEU A 102 -9.46 -1.23 12.68
CA LEU A 102 -10.39 -0.85 13.74
C LEU A 102 -9.85 0.26 14.62
N ILE A 103 -8.58 0.19 15.02
CA ILE A 103 -7.92 1.26 15.77
C ILE A 103 -7.93 2.57 14.98
N TYR A 104 -7.59 2.50 13.71
CA TYR A 104 -7.58 3.68 12.84
C TYR A 104 -8.97 4.30 12.75
N ARG A 105 -10.00 3.48 12.52
CA ARG A 105 -11.39 3.93 12.51
C ARG A 105 -11.80 4.60 13.82
N ASP A 106 -11.49 3.98 14.96
CA ASP A 106 -11.89 4.48 16.27
C ASP A 106 -11.16 5.80 16.58
N LYS A 107 -9.91 5.96 16.22
CA LYS A 107 -9.18 7.22 16.37
C LYS A 107 -9.74 8.34 15.50
N ILE A 108 -10.11 8.04 14.26
CA ILE A 108 -10.69 9.06 13.35
C ILE A 108 -12.10 9.45 13.77
N LEU A 109 -12.96 8.48 14.07
CA LEU A 109 -14.34 8.75 14.45
C LEU A 109 -14.49 9.24 15.88
N GLY A 110 -13.72 8.68 16.82
CA GLY A 110 -13.80 9.02 18.23
C GLY A 110 -13.06 10.30 18.61
N GLU A 111 -11.90 10.54 18.03
CA GLU A 111 -11.03 11.67 18.35
C GLU A 111 -11.07 12.77 17.27
N GLY A 112 -11.77 12.55 16.15
CA GLY A 112 -11.89 13.53 15.07
C GLY A 112 -10.56 13.83 14.34
N LEU A 113 -9.58 12.94 14.44
CA LEU A 113 -8.26 13.12 13.84
C LEU A 113 -8.33 12.91 12.32
N LYS A 114 -7.76 13.83 11.57
CA LYS A 114 -7.63 13.69 10.10
C LYS A 114 -6.52 12.71 9.70
N ALA A 115 -5.51 12.58 10.52
CA ALA A 115 -4.42 11.63 10.38
C ALA A 115 -4.08 11.07 11.76
N THR A 116 -3.71 9.80 11.83
CA THR A 116 -3.39 9.14 13.08
C THR A 116 -2.27 8.14 12.89
N VAL A 117 -1.56 7.89 13.98
CA VAL A 117 -0.53 6.87 14.07
C VAL A 117 -0.85 5.92 15.22
N THR A 118 -0.33 4.71 15.13
CA THR A 118 -0.40 3.72 16.21
C THR A 118 0.94 3.01 16.35
N ASN A 119 1.09 2.25 17.41
CA ASN A 119 2.28 1.44 17.67
C ASN A 119 1.91 0.02 18.09
N LEU A 120 2.91 -0.86 18.13
CA LEU A 120 2.70 -2.26 18.46
C LEU A 120 2.06 -2.46 19.83
N ALA A 121 2.47 -1.69 20.84
CA ALA A 121 1.92 -1.81 22.19
C ALA A 121 0.43 -1.49 22.23
N GLU A 122 0.03 -0.44 21.56
CA GLU A 122 -1.37 -0.01 21.43
C GLU A 122 -2.22 -1.04 20.69
N ILE A 123 -1.70 -1.60 19.60
CA ILE A 123 -2.38 -2.65 18.82
C ILE A 123 -2.57 -3.92 19.66
N ARG A 124 -1.56 -4.33 20.39
CA ARG A 124 -1.63 -5.51 21.27
C ARG A 124 -2.65 -5.33 22.38
N GLU A 125 -2.68 -4.17 23.01
CA GLU A 125 -3.63 -3.85 24.07
C GLU A 125 -5.08 -3.81 23.53
N TYR A 126 -5.29 -3.17 22.41
CA TYR A 126 -6.58 -3.15 21.72
C TYR A 126 -7.09 -4.56 21.38
N GLY A 127 -6.20 -5.43 20.89
CA GLY A 127 -6.53 -6.82 20.60
C GLY A 127 -6.94 -7.61 21.84
N LYS A 128 -6.34 -7.35 23.01
CA LYS A 128 -6.74 -7.94 24.28
C LYS A 128 -8.10 -7.46 24.75
N ASN A 129 -8.35 -6.16 24.67
CA ASN A 129 -9.57 -5.53 25.16
C ASN A 129 -10.81 -5.87 24.32
N THR A 130 -10.62 -6.09 23.03
CA THR A 130 -11.73 -6.39 22.10
C THR A 130 -12.00 -7.87 21.88
N ASN A 131 -11.17 -8.75 22.42
CA ASN A 131 -11.22 -10.22 22.21
C ASN A 131 -11.24 -10.64 20.73
N LEU A 132 -10.77 -9.81 19.82
CA LEU A 132 -10.69 -10.12 18.39
C LEU A 132 -9.63 -11.17 18.07
N ILE A 133 -8.65 -11.34 18.98
CA ILE A 133 -7.64 -12.38 18.91
C ILE A 133 -7.85 -13.30 20.12
N ASN A 134 -8.38 -14.49 19.88
CA ASN A 134 -8.71 -15.47 20.91
C ASN A 134 -7.48 -16.15 21.54
N TYR A 135 -6.28 -15.92 21.01
CA TYR A 135 -5.03 -16.46 21.50
C TYR A 135 -3.94 -15.40 21.47
N LYS A 136 -2.98 -15.56 22.36
CA LYS A 136 -1.83 -14.65 22.40
C LYS A 136 -0.92 -14.95 21.22
N LEU A 137 -0.71 -13.95 20.37
CA LEU A 137 0.30 -14.01 19.34
C LEU A 137 1.70 -13.91 19.96
N THR A 138 2.63 -14.73 19.47
CA THR A 138 4.03 -14.61 19.85
C THR A 138 4.64 -13.34 19.24
N MET A 139 5.77 -12.89 19.80
CA MET A 139 6.48 -11.75 19.22
C MET A 139 6.93 -12.02 17.78
N GLY A 140 7.25 -13.27 17.44
CA GLY A 140 7.57 -13.69 16.07
C GLY A 140 6.39 -13.50 15.12
N GLU A 141 5.19 -13.91 15.52
CA GLU A 141 3.97 -13.73 14.70
C GLU A 141 3.62 -12.25 14.51
N TRP A 142 3.80 -11.41 15.53
CA TRP A 142 3.63 -9.96 15.39
C TRP A 142 4.63 -9.36 14.39
N LYS A 143 5.91 -9.73 14.49
CA LYS A 143 6.95 -9.25 13.58
C LYS A 143 6.69 -9.69 12.14
N GLU A 144 6.28 -10.94 11.95
CA GLU A 144 5.92 -11.45 10.62
C GLU A 144 4.74 -10.69 10.03
N ALA A 145 3.67 -10.47 10.81
CA ALA A 145 2.52 -9.71 10.35
C ALA A 145 2.90 -8.29 9.93
N PHE A 146 3.69 -7.57 10.74
CA PHE A 146 4.17 -6.24 10.38
C PHE A 146 5.09 -6.24 9.16
N TYR A 147 5.95 -7.24 9.02
CA TYR A 147 6.79 -7.38 7.85
C TYR A 147 5.96 -7.55 6.56
N VAL A 148 4.97 -8.44 6.59
CA VAL A 148 4.06 -8.65 5.44
C VAL A 148 3.27 -7.38 5.14
N MET A 149 2.73 -6.71 6.14
CA MET A 149 1.96 -5.48 5.97
C MET A 149 2.83 -4.35 5.38
N SER A 150 4.08 -4.21 5.83
CA SER A 150 5.03 -3.24 5.29
C SER A 150 5.44 -3.58 3.85
N LYS A 151 5.71 -4.86 3.57
CA LYS A 151 6.03 -5.34 2.21
C LYS A 151 4.93 -4.99 1.20
N HIS A 152 3.66 -5.09 1.60
CA HIS A 152 2.50 -4.76 0.79
C HIS A 152 2.07 -3.28 0.91
N GLN A 153 2.83 -2.45 1.62
CA GLN A 153 2.54 -1.03 1.85
C GLN A 153 1.17 -0.77 2.49
N ILE A 154 0.70 -1.68 3.32
CA ILE A 154 -0.50 -1.51 4.14
C ILE A 154 -0.19 -0.59 5.32
N ILE A 155 1.04 -0.65 5.83
CA ILE A 155 1.63 0.23 6.82
C ILE A 155 2.98 0.77 6.34
N GLU A 156 3.43 1.87 6.90
CA GLU A 156 4.77 2.45 6.70
C GLU A 156 5.71 2.08 7.84
#